data_afa57529843c4bf8fd93c188c7c21930
#
_entry.id   afa57529843c4bf8fd93c188c7c21930
#
_cell.length_a   1.000
_cell.length_b   1.000
_cell.length_c   1.000
_cell.angle_alpha   90.00
_cell.angle_beta   90.00
_cell.angle_gamma   90.00
#
_symmetry.space_group_name_H-M   'P 1'
#
loop_
_entity.id
_entity.type
_entity.pdbx_description
1 polymer ?
#
loop_
_entity_poly.entity_id
_entity_poly.type
_entity_poly.pdbx_seq_one_letter_code
_entity_poly.pdbx_strand_id
1 'polypeptide(L)'
;MDINEILAKLPPAPAGVESWIRKELVNNTYLIYNKKENKVVCTRCGHTYRADRFYIERGDTGECPRCHSKGEYKPSGVGRRNLDEHVRVLIFVHRGKTVYGTLTEVTVNFSPFGKPQLDRWLSAIYVFNDKEQIYYKNHPWYGWERRNNIKLPAITQVHNWYSTPKWIRTEIYKDNLKDVFEKSCLKYQYDRDFFENNEFLPSDYISYISKSLKQQSIELLRKSGFERIAADRVLDLKGQKCVNWKGKDLKKILRLPMRHIKFIRQHDPRLEDLAVFQKLTEKEKLNTPFEIIEEIANIDEWYLEQIVDYISPLKLIEYKHEKDLKGLFVSDWLDYIHNCKKLGMDTSRKSVLLPNDFIKAHDDAAEKVDIETGRRLNEKIAAATFDVSIERNGLMCYMARSQTELNRESRHLTHCVRGYGDRIIRGSCYIFFIRKAEKMDIPFYTLELDNKGEFRQCRGYKNCNMTEEIEMFVNEFVKDFKKILKSRNKERSAA
;
A
#
# COMPACT_ATOMS: atom_id res chain seq x y z
N MET A 1 16.05 18.37 -31.26
CA MET A 1 17.27 18.97 -30.65
C MET A 1 18.39 17.95 -30.67
N ASP A 2 19.57 18.37 -31.09
CA ASP A 2 20.80 17.57 -30.99
C ASP A 2 21.29 17.51 -29.54
N ILE A 3 22.10 16.50 -29.20
CA ILE A 3 22.61 16.31 -27.85
C ILE A 3 23.49 17.46 -27.38
N ASN A 4 24.32 18.03 -28.27
CA ASN A 4 25.19 19.16 -27.93
C ASN A 4 24.41 20.42 -27.59
N GLU A 5 23.30 20.66 -28.27
CA GLU A 5 22.38 21.75 -27.92
C GLU A 5 21.70 21.52 -26.58
N ILE A 6 21.35 20.25 -26.26
CA ILE A 6 20.74 19.89 -24.99
C ILE A 6 21.72 20.12 -23.86
N LEU A 7 22.96 19.63 -24.00
CA LEU A 7 24.02 19.80 -22.99
C LEU A 7 24.33 21.27 -22.73
N ALA A 8 24.39 22.10 -23.79
CA ALA A 8 24.63 23.54 -23.68
C ALA A 8 23.50 24.30 -22.97
N LYS A 9 22.28 23.78 -23.03
CA LYS A 9 21.08 24.36 -22.41
C LYS A 9 20.74 23.74 -21.05
N LEU A 10 21.39 22.65 -20.66
CA LEU A 10 21.10 21.93 -19.42
C LEU A 10 21.46 22.81 -18.20
N PRO A 11 20.49 23.08 -17.32
CA PRO A 11 20.78 23.80 -16.08
C PRO A 11 21.64 22.96 -15.13
N PRO A 12 22.41 23.61 -14.23
CA PRO A 12 23.15 22.89 -13.20
C PRO A 12 22.18 22.16 -12.27
N ALA A 13 22.65 21.09 -11.63
CA ALA A 13 21.90 20.41 -10.60
C ALA A 13 21.65 21.36 -9.41
N PRO A 14 20.52 21.22 -8.70
CA PRO A 14 20.22 22.01 -7.50
C PRO A 14 21.34 21.90 -6.45
N ALA A 15 21.64 23.00 -5.77
CA ALA A 15 22.75 23.06 -4.78
C ALA A 15 22.60 22.02 -3.64
N GLY A 16 21.36 21.66 -3.27
CA GLY A 16 21.07 20.69 -2.23
C GLY A 16 21.35 19.22 -2.57
N VAL A 17 21.49 18.89 -3.86
CA VAL A 17 21.63 17.49 -4.32
C VAL A 17 22.83 16.78 -3.70
N GLU A 18 23.99 17.44 -3.62
CA GLU A 18 25.17 16.81 -3.05
C GLU A 18 25.02 16.51 -1.56
N SER A 19 24.50 17.45 -0.79
CA SER A 19 24.27 17.26 0.64
C SER A 19 23.23 16.17 0.87
N TRP A 20 22.18 16.13 0.04
CA TRP A 20 21.17 15.08 0.09
C TRP A 20 21.75 13.70 -0.24
N ILE A 21 22.56 13.57 -1.28
CA ILE A 21 23.25 12.30 -1.61
C ILE A 21 24.07 11.82 -0.41
N ARG A 22 24.87 12.70 0.19
CA ARG A 22 25.71 12.35 1.33
C ARG A 22 24.91 11.95 2.58
N LYS A 23 23.76 12.57 2.79
CA LYS A 23 22.93 12.35 3.98
C LYS A 23 22.03 11.14 3.83
N GLU A 24 21.32 11.02 2.70
CA GLU A 24 20.23 10.06 2.54
C GLU A 24 20.65 8.79 1.78
N LEU A 25 21.65 8.89 0.90
CA LEU A 25 21.98 7.78 -0.01
C LEU A 25 23.26 7.04 0.36
N VAL A 26 24.17 7.69 1.09
CA VAL A 26 25.38 7.04 1.62
C VAL A 26 25.03 6.31 2.91
N ASN A 27 24.83 5.00 2.80
CA ASN A 27 24.34 4.19 3.93
C ASN A 27 25.46 3.72 4.85
N ASN A 28 26.64 3.45 4.30
CA ASN A 28 27.76 2.96 5.10
C ASN A 28 28.54 4.11 5.75
N THR A 29 28.82 3.93 7.02
CA THR A 29 29.77 4.78 7.75
C THR A 29 31.03 3.96 8.01
N TYR A 30 32.18 4.51 7.64
CA TYR A 30 33.46 3.94 7.97
C TYR A 30 34.24 4.86 8.91
N LEU A 31 34.98 4.26 9.81
CA LEU A 31 35.89 4.93 10.70
C LEU A 31 37.30 4.64 10.18
N ILE A 32 37.85 5.55 9.35
CA ILE A 32 39.11 5.33 8.67
C ILE A 32 40.26 5.70 9.60
N TYR A 33 41.07 4.73 9.98
CA TYR A 33 42.15 4.94 10.94
C TYR A 33 43.53 4.92 10.32
N ASN A 34 44.38 5.80 10.80
CA ASN A 34 45.83 5.83 10.51
C ASN A 34 46.61 5.44 11.78
N LYS A 35 47.17 4.26 11.80
CA LYS A 35 47.95 3.75 12.96
C LYS A 35 49.15 4.61 13.30
N LYS A 36 49.87 5.15 12.27
CA LYS A 36 51.05 5.94 12.48
C LYS A 36 50.78 7.27 13.17
N GLU A 37 49.65 7.87 12.84
CA GLU A 37 49.25 9.19 13.38
C GLU A 37 48.28 9.08 14.55
N ASN A 38 47.86 7.88 14.89
CA ASN A 38 46.81 7.62 15.87
C ASN A 38 45.53 8.48 15.63
N LYS A 39 45.11 8.58 14.37
CA LYS A 39 43.98 9.36 13.93
C LYS A 39 42.91 8.49 13.33
N VAL A 40 41.66 8.83 13.62
CA VAL A 40 40.45 8.25 13.01
C VAL A 40 39.64 9.36 12.35
N VAL A 41 39.17 9.12 11.12
CA VAL A 41 38.26 10.02 10.42
C VAL A 41 36.90 9.31 10.21
N CYS A 42 35.86 9.94 10.67
CA CYS A 42 34.50 9.49 10.38
C CYS A 42 34.09 9.92 8.97
N THR A 43 33.71 8.96 8.10
CA THR A 43 33.27 9.27 6.72
C THR A 43 31.90 9.97 6.70
N ARG A 44 31.12 9.85 7.75
CA ARG A 44 29.77 10.48 7.84
C ARG A 44 29.84 11.99 8.03
N CYS A 45 30.61 12.45 9.00
CA CYS A 45 30.67 13.87 9.37
C CYS A 45 32.02 14.53 9.13
N GLY A 46 33.03 13.80 8.69
CA GLY A 46 34.40 14.30 8.47
C GLY A 46 35.17 14.60 9.76
N HIS A 47 34.62 14.26 10.93
CA HIS A 47 35.30 14.51 12.20
C HIS A 47 36.51 13.66 12.37
N THR A 48 37.66 14.29 12.74
CA THR A 48 38.91 13.63 13.03
C THR A 48 39.13 13.60 14.53
N TYR A 49 39.46 12.43 15.08
CA TYR A 49 39.72 12.24 16.50
C TYR A 49 40.83 11.21 16.73
N ARG A 50 41.31 11.12 17.95
CA ARG A 50 42.27 10.07 18.35
C ARG A 50 41.48 8.82 18.76
N ALA A 51 41.97 7.66 18.41
CA ALA A 51 41.37 6.41 18.82
C ALA A 51 41.66 6.18 20.33
N ASP A 52 40.66 5.88 21.13
CA ASP A 52 40.80 5.53 22.55
C ASP A 52 41.39 4.12 22.77
N ARG A 53 41.50 3.33 21.68
CA ARG A 53 42.00 1.96 21.71
C ARG A 53 43.40 1.87 21.14
N PHE A 54 44.32 1.21 21.84
CA PHE A 54 45.65 0.92 21.37
C PHE A 54 45.71 -0.04 20.18
N TYR A 55 44.65 -0.89 20.01
CA TYR A 55 44.55 -1.83 18.91
C TYR A 55 43.16 -1.74 18.28
N ILE A 56 43.14 -1.40 17.00
CA ILE A 56 41.97 -1.49 16.12
C ILE A 56 42.28 -2.62 15.12
N GLU A 57 41.44 -3.63 15.10
CA GLU A 57 41.50 -4.73 14.15
C GLU A 57 40.58 -4.50 12.96
N ARG A 58 40.86 -5.23 11.87
CA ARG A 58 40.01 -5.19 10.69
C ARG A 58 38.67 -5.85 10.98
N GLY A 59 37.57 -5.11 10.77
CA GLY A 59 36.21 -5.58 11.04
C GLY A 59 35.65 -5.09 12.39
N ASP A 60 36.50 -4.49 13.24
CA ASP A 60 35.98 -3.84 14.44
C ASP A 60 35.00 -2.74 14.09
N THR A 61 34.04 -2.51 14.96
CA THR A 61 33.07 -1.42 14.85
C THR A 61 33.25 -0.43 15.99
N GLY A 62 32.94 0.82 15.74
CA GLY A 62 32.99 1.87 16.74
C GLY A 62 31.96 2.96 16.48
N GLU A 63 31.96 3.97 17.33
CA GLU A 63 31.05 5.10 17.25
C GLU A 63 31.86 6.39 17.11
N CYS A 64 31.41 7.29 16.22
CA CYS A 64 32.01 8.60 16.08
C CYS A 64 31.65 9.50 17.28
N PRO A 65 32.61 10.10 18.00
CA PRO A 65 32.32 10.92 19.18
C PRO A 65 31.55 12.21 18.87
N ARG A 66 31.48 12.63 17.59
CA ARG A 66 30.80 13.87 17.21
C ARG A 66 29.38 13.64 16.70
N CYS A 67 29.17 12.66 15.80
CA CYS A 67 27.88 12.45 15.16
C CYS A 67 27.19 11.16 15.60
N HIS A 68 27.80 10.39 16.49
CA HIS A 68 27.31 9.15 17.06
C HIS A 68 26.97 8.06 16.03
N SER A 69 27.45 8.23 14.78
CA SER A 69 27.27 7.20 13.74
C SER A 69 28.18 6.01 14.06
N LYS A 70 27.58 4.84 14.07
CA LYS A 70 28.31 3.56 14.16
C LYS A 70 28.93 3.22 12.81
N GLY A 71 30.15 2.74 12.80
CA GLY A 71 30.87 2.40 11.58
C GLY A 71 31.92 1.33 11.79
N GLU A 72 32.30 0.67 10.70
CA GLU A 72 33.38 -0.31 10.68
C GLU A 72 34.72 0.43 10.55
N TYR A 73 35.72 -0.01 11.31
CA TYR A 73 37.08 0.52 11.19
C TYR A 73 37.77 -0.01 9.94
N LYS A 74 38.28 0.90 9.10
CA LYS A 74 39.05 0.58 7.91
C LYS A 74 40.43 1.29 7.98
N PRO A 75 41.54 0.59 7.64
CA PRO A 75 42.87 1.20 7.63
C PRO A 75 42.98 2.28 6.57
N SER A 76 43.71 3.36 6.85
CA SER A 76 43.98 4.44 5.87
C SER A 76 44.93 4.06 4.74
N GLY A 77 45.45 2.84 4.74
CA GLY A 77 46.41 2.30 3.74
C GLY A 77 45.78 1.32 2.76
N VAL A 78 46.46 0.21 2.53
CA VAL A 78 46.11 -0.85 1.58
C VAL A 78 44.76 -1.47 1.87
N GLY A 79 43.99 -1.78 0.85
CA GLY A 79 42.69 -2.49 0.95
C GLY A 79 41.45 -1.64 0.81
N ARG A 80 41.57 -0.31 0.60
CA ARG A 80 40.45 0.59 0.41
C ARG A 80 39.98 0.77 -1.03
N ARG A 81 40.66 0.13 -1.99
CA ARG A 81 40.31 0.27 -3.43
C ARG A 81 38.89 -0.13 -3.79
N ASN A 82 38.22 -0.89 -2.93
CA ASN A 82 36.83 -1.38 -3.13
C ASN A 82 35.85 -0.80 -2.10
N LEU A 83 36.22 0.24 -1.36
CA LEU A 83 35.32 0.98 -0.49
C LEU A 83 34.61 2.06 -1.30
N ASP A 84 33.65 1.64 -2.08
CA ASP A 84 32.84 2.51 -2.89
C ASP A 84 31.35 2.08 -2.79
N GLU A 85 30.46 3.06 -2.82
CA GLU A 85 29.03 2.89 -3.00
C GLU A 85 28.60 3.49 -4.33
N HIS A 86 27.64 2.84 -4.97
CA HIS A 86 27.08 3.30 -6.24
C HIS A 86 25.60 3.54 -6.09
N VAL A 87 25.15 4.70 -6.54
CA VAL A 87 23.73 5.05 -6.60
C VAL A 87 23.46 5.80 -7.91
N ARG A 88 22.27 5.65 -8.44
CA ARG A 88 21.75 6.46 -9.54
C ARG A 88 20.78 7.47 -8.99
N VAL A 89 20.90 8.72 -9.42
CA VAL A 89 20.02 9.80 -9.01
C VAL A 89 19.33 10.39 -10.22
N LEU A 90 17.99 10.36 -10.18
CA LEU A 90 17.14 11.07 -11.11
C LEU A 90 16.86 12.47 -10.56
N ILE A 91 17.27 13.50 -11.30
CA ILE A 91 17.11 14.89 -10.91
C ILE A 91 16.35 15.61 -12.02
N PHE A 92 15.30 16.31 -11.66
CA PHE A 92 14.58 17.20 -12.60
C PHE A 92 15.01 18.64 -12.39
N VAL A 93 15.28 19.33 -13.51
CA VAL A 93 15.57 20.76 -13.56
C VAL A 93 14.80 21.38 -14.72
N HIS A 94 14.62 22.70 -14.73
CA HIS A 94 13.93 23.38 -15.82
C HIS A 94 14.73 24.57 -16.36
N ARG A 95 14.54 24.89 -17.65
CA ARG A 95 14.96 26.15 -18.27
C ARG A 95 13.80 26.69 -19.09
N GLY A 96 13.24 27.78 -18.65
CA GLY A 96 11.98 28.26 -19.20
C GLY A 96 10.90 27.18 -19.10
N LYS A 97 10.25 26.87 -20.21
CA LYS A 97 9.21 25.84 -20.27
C LYS A 97 9.72 24.40 -20.41
N THR A 98 11.01 24.22 -20.69
CA THR A 98 11.59 22.86 -20.90
C THR A 98 12.02 22.24 -19.57
N VAL A 99 11.63 21.01 -19.33
CA VAL A 99 12.06 20.18 -18.20
C VAL A 99 13.13 19.20 -18.68
N TYR A 100 14.20 19.08 -17.91
CA TYR A 100 15.26 18.13 -18.10
C TYR A 100 15.27 17.16 -16.93
N GLY A 101 15.13 15.88 -17.20
CA GLY A 101 15.39 14.80 -16.24
C GLY A 101 16.79 14.26 -16.48
N THR A 102 17.69 14.41 -15.53
CA THR A 102 19.05 13.89 -15.62
C THR A 102 19.21 12.65 -14.76
N LEU A 103 19.66 11.56 -15.35
CA LEU A 103 20.05 10.37 -14.63
C LEU A 103 21.56 10.38 -14.43
N THR A 104 21.97 10.59 -13.19
CA THR A 104 23.39 10.68 -12.82
C THR A 104 23.77 9.43 -12.01
N GLU A 105 24.78 8.72 -12.45
CA GLU A 105 25.44 7.69 -11.65
C GLU A 105 26.46 8.35 -10.74
N VAL A 106 26.36 8.07 -9.46
CA VAL A 106 27.21 8.61 -8.42
C VAL A 106 27.99 7.47 -7.78
N THR A 107 29.30 7.58 -7.82
CA THR A 107 30.19 6.71 -7.08
C THR A 107 30.72 7.47 -5.89
N VAL A 108 30.44 6.94 -4.69
CA VAL A 108 30.99 7.48 -3.43
C VAL A 108 32.25 6.67 -3.09
N ASN A 109 33.40 7.28 -3.23
CA ASN A 109 34.68 6.63 -2.95
C ASN A 109 35.17 7.00 -1.55
N PHE A 110 35.23 6.01 -0.65
CA PHE A 110 35.75 6.15 0.72
C PHE A 110 37.27 5.93 0.83
N SER A 111 37.96 5.70 -0.28
CA SER A 111 39.40 5.44 -0.27
C SER A 111 40.25 6.61 0.24
N PRO A 112 39.93 7.89 -0.06
CA PRO A 112 40.69 9.01 0.48
C PRO A 112 40.54 9.11 2.00
N PHE A 113 41.67 9.41 2.67
CA PHE A 113 41.61 9.73 4.09
C PHE A 113 40.98 11.12 4.29
N GLY A 114 39.77 11.15 4.84
CA GLY A 114 38.99 12.37 4.98
C GLY A 114 37.56 12.18 4.49
N LYS A 115 36.99 13.23 3.89
CA LYS A 115 35.64 13.17 3.33
C LYS A 115 35.62 12.27 2.08
N PRO A 116 34.57 11.42 1.94
CA PRO A 116 34.40 10.62 0.72
C PRO A 116 34.31 11.52 -0.52
N GLN A 117 35.01 11.10 -1.60
CA GLN A 117 34.91 11.75 -2.90
C GLN A 117 33.66 11.25 -3.64
N LEU A 118 33.00 12.16 -4.35
CA LEU A 118 31.83 11.89 -5.17
C LEU A 118 32.22 12.06 -6.64
N ASP A 119 32.29 10.95 -7.36
CA ASP A 119 32.40 10.94 -8.81
C ASP A 119 31.06 10.83 -9.44
N ARG A 120 30.77 11.66 -10.45
CA ARG A 120 29.49 11.75 -11.11
C ARG A 120 29.62 11.53 -12.60
N TRP A 121 28.75 10.66 -13.10
CA TRP A 121 28.63 10.41 -14.53
C TRP A 121 27.18 10.56 -14.98
N LEU A 122 26.95 11.46 -15.94
CA LEU A 122 25.64 11.69 -16.51
C LEU A 122 25.32 10.56 -17.50
N SER A 123 24.48 9.61 -17.08
CA SER A 123 24.20 8.37 -17.82
C SER A 123 22.98 8.47 -18.75
N ALA A 124 22.04 9.38 -18.48
CA ALA A 124 20.91 9.63 -19.37
C ALA A 124 20.33 11.04 -19.18
N ILE A 125 19.69 11.55 -20.24
CA ILE A 125 18.92 12.79 -20.22
C ILE A 125 17.55 12.55 -20.84
N TYR A 126 16.53 13.07 -20.18
CA TYR A 126 15.16 13.15 -20.64
C TYR A 126 14.83 14.63 -20.84
N VAL A 127 14.31 14.99 -22.00
CA VAL A 127 13.90 16.35 -22.30
C VAL A 127 12.39 16.36 -22.58
N PHE A 128 11.68 17.20 -21.86
CA PHE A 128 10.24 17.33 -21.96
C PHE A 128 9.87 18.79 -22.23
N ASN A 129 9.11 19.02 -23.28
CA ASN A 129 8.50 20.32 -23.57
C ASN A 129 7.14 20.13 -24.28
N ASP A 130 6.46 21.22 -24.59
CA ASP A 130 5.13 21.21 -25.21
C ASP A 130 5.10 20.56 -26.60
N LYS A 131 6.25 20.39 -27.26
CA LYS A 131 6.34 19.92 -28.65
C LYS A 131 6.85 18.50 -28.76
N GLU A 132 7.83 18.13 -27.93
CA GLU A 132 8.54 16.87 -28.08
C GLU A 132 9.03 16.30 -26.75
N GLN A 133 9.26 15.01 -26.76
CA GLN A 133 9.92 14.28 -25.69
C GLN A 133 11.12 13.55 -26.28
N ILE A 134 12.29 13.81 -25.73
CA ILE A 134 13.54 13.30 -26.27
C ILE A 134 14.28 12.57 -25.13
N TYR A 135 14.85 11.43 -25.47
CA TYR A 135 15.62 10.62 -24.56
C TYR A 135 17.00 10.33 -25.15
N TYR A 136 18.04 10.60 -24.37
CA TYR A 136 19.42 10.24 -24.70
C TYR A 136 20.00 9.39 -23.59
N LYS A 137 20.69 8.30 -23.99
CA LYS A 137 21.50 7.47 -23.09
C LYS A 137 22.96 7.70 -23.42
N ASN A 138 23.77 7.95 -22.39
CA ASN A 138 25.22 8.03 -22.50
C ASN A 138 25.79 6.64 -22.26
N HIS A 139 26.56 6.16 -23.22
CA HIS A 139 27.25 4.88 -23.10
C HIS A 139 28.73 5.14 -22.88
N PRO A 140 29.40 4.48 -21.91
CA PRO A 140 30.79 4.72 -21.59
C PRO A 140 31.75 4.62 -22.79
N TRP A 141 31.42 3.79 -23.76
CA TRP A 141 32.29 3.49 -24.92
C TRP A 141 31.87 4.19 -26.21
N TYR A 142 30.58 4.46 -26.40
CA TYR A 142 30.03 4.93 -27.66
C TYR A 142 29.43 6.36 -27.56
N GLY A 143 29.45 6.94 -26.34
CA GLY A 143 28.90 8.28 -26.11
C GLY A 143 27.37 8.31 -26.11
N TRP A 144 26.82 9.43 -26.55
CA TRP A 144 25.40 9.69 -26.50
C TRP A 144 24.63 9.07 -27.66
N GLU A 145 23.57 8.35 -27.33
CA GLU A 145 22.67 7.73 -28.29
C GLU A 145 21.22 8.14 -27.99
N ARG A 146 20.50 8.57 -29.05
CA ARG A 146 19.07 8.87 -28.96
C ARG A 146 18.27 7.56 -28.82
N ARG A 147 17.33 7.49 -27.88
CA ARG A 147 16.48 6.35 -27.62
C ARG A 147 15.01 6.74 -27.65
N ASN A 148 14.12 5.79 -28.04
CA ASN A 148 12.68 6.00 -27.99
C ASN A 148 12.14 5.89 -26.57
N ASN A 149 12.80 5.13 -25.72
CA ASN A 149 12.49 4.97 -24.32
C ASN A 149 13.74 4.54 -23.55
N ILE A 150 13.84 4.96 -22.29
CA ILE A 150 14.91 4.52 -21.37
C ILE A 150 14.24 3.91 -20.14
N LYS A 151 14.45 2.62 -19.94
CA LYS A 151 13.96 1.92 -18.73
C LYS A 151 14.78 2.34 -17.52
N LEU A 152 14.12 2.65 -16.44
CA LEU A 152 14.69 3.01 -15.13
C LEU A 152 14.26 1.99 -14.08
N PRO A 153 14.92 0.85 -13.97
CA PRO A 153 14.65 -0.07 -12.88
C PRO A 153 15.08 0.57 -11.54
N ALA A 154 14.30 0.31 -10.48
CA ALA A 154 14.63 0.77 -9.14
C ALA A 154 16.00 0.24 -8.67
N ILE A 155 16.29 -1.00 -9.01
CA ILE A 155 17.56 -1.65 -8.70
C ILE A 155 18.09 -2.31 -9.98
N THR A 156 19.36 -2.08 -10.28
CA THR A 156 20.03 -2.68 -11.44
C THR A 156 21.31 -3.37 -10.99
N GLN A 157 21.52 -4.57 -11.45
CA GLN A 157 22.81 -5.25 -11.31
C GLN A 157 23.74 -4.75 -12.41
N VAL A 158 24.88 -4.22 -12.01
CA VAL A 158 25.95 -3.82 -12.94
C VAL A 158 27.06 -4.83 -12.85
N HIS A 159 27.31 -5.47 -13.98
CA HIS A 159 28.45 -6.39 -14.14
C HIS A 159 29.66 -5.59 -14.64
N ASN A 160 30.73 -5.61 -13.85
CA ASN A 160 32.02 -5.24 -14.34
C ASN A 160 32.83 -6.54 -14.59
N TRP A 161 33.45 -6.68 -15.75
CA TRP A 161 34.15 -7.91 -16.16
C TRP A 161 35.21 -8.40 -15.17
N TYR A 162 35.65 -7.53 -14.26
CA TYR A 162 36.73 -7.79 -13.31
C TYR A 162 36.33 -7.66 -11.83
N SER A 163 35.05 -7.51 -11.52
CA SER A 163 34.60 -7.35 -10.12
C SER A 163 33.29 -8.08 -9.86
N THR A 164 33.02 -8.36 -8.58
CA THR A 164 31.73 -8.85 -8.12
C THR A 164 30.58 -7.92 -8.61
N PRO A 165 29.45 -8.49 -9.06
CA PRO A 165 28.32 -7.69 -9.48
C PRO A 165 27.89 -6.74 -8.37
N LYS A 166 27.74 -5.45 -8.70
CA LYS A 166 27.25 -4.44 -7.77
C LYS A 166 25.80 -4.11 -8.07
N TRP A 167 25.01 -3.99 -7.04
CA TRP A 167 23.62 -3.55 -7.15
C TRP A 167 23.57 -2.04 -7.04
N ILE A 168 23.01 -1.38 -8.06
CA ILE A 168 22.80 0.07 -8.07
C ILE A 168 21.31 0.35 -7.94
N ARG A 169 20.92 1.06 -6.88
CA ARG A 169 19.59 1.59 -6.74
C ARG A 169 19.44 2.93 -7.45
N THR A 170 18.24 3.22 -7.92
CA THR A 170 17.88 4.51 -8.51
C THR A 170 16.98 5.24 -7.55
N GLU A 171 17.38 6.46 -7.18
CA GLU A 171 16.62 7.35 -6.29
C GLU A 171 16.26 8.62 -7.01
N ILE A 172 15.26 9.33 -6.54
CA ILE A 172 14.82 10.61 -7.09
C ILE A 172 15.02 11.74 -6.09
N TYR A 173 15.62 12.84 -6.57
CA TYR A 173 15.68 14.07 -5.79
C TYR A 173 14.37 14.83 -5.88
N LYS A 174 13.66 14.98 -4.76
CA LYS A 174 12.28 15.50 -4.72
C LYS A 174 12.17 16.98 -4.31
N ASP A 175 13.15 17.52 -3.60
CA ASP A 175 13.04 18.84 -2.93
C ASP A 175 12.73 20.00 -3.88
N ASN A 176 13.10 19.90 -5.16
CA ASN A 176 12.86 20.93 -6.15
C ASN A 176 11.73 20.61 -7.15
N LEU A 177 11.05 19.46 -7.02
CA LEU A 177 10.05 19.02 -8.00
C LEU A 177 8.90 20.01 -8.15
N LYS A 178 8.38 20.52 -7.05
CA LYS A 178 7.30 21.52 -7.08
C LYS A 178 7.70 22.75 -7.88
N ASP A 179 8.89 23.29 -7.62
CA ASP A 179 9.43 24.46 -8.34
C ASP A 179 9.60 24.17 -9.84
N VAL A 180 10.14 22.99 -10.19
CA VAL A 180 10.30 22.56 -11.59
C VAL A 180 8.96 22.50 -12.31
N PHE A 181 7.93 21.95 -11.67
CA PHE A 181 6.61 21.85 -12.27
C PHE A 181 5.97 23.23 -12.43
N GLU A 182 5.90 24.04 -11.38
CA GLU A 182 5.24 25.34 -11.37
C GLU A 182 5.82 26.32 -12.39
N LYS A 183 7.11 26.22 -12.68
CA LYS A 183 7.84 27.14 -13.58
C LYS A 183 8.03 26.64 -15.02
N SER A 184 7.53 25.45 -15.34
CA SER A 184 7.75 24.81 -16.64
C SER A 184 6.48 24.61 -17.47
N CYS A 185 6.56 23.79 -18.54
CA CYS A 185 5.40 23.31 -19.27
C CYS A 185 4.47 22.42 -18.45
N LEU A 186 4.90 22.00 -17.27
CA LEU A 186 4.15 21.14 -16.37
C LEU A 186 3.40 21.89 -15.27
N LYS A 187 3.23 23.21 -15.39
CA LYS A 187 2.69 24.10 -14.36
C LYS A 187 1.43 23.60 -13.63
N TYR A 188 0.55 22.89 -14.33
CA TYR A 188 -0.70 22.37 -13.78
C TYR A 188 -0.67 20.86 -13.52
N GLN A 189 0.51 20.24 -13.58
CA GLN A 189 0.66 18.77 -13.51
C GLN A 189 1.27 18.30 -12.19
N TYR A 190 1.55 19.20 -11.25
CA TYR A 190 2.06 18.81 -9.95
C TYR A 190 0.93 18.16 -9.13
N ASP A 191 1.10 16.90 -8.81
CA ASP A 191 0.20 16.12 -7.97
C ASP A 191 0.92 15.84 -6.65
N ARG A 192 0.43 16.45 -5.58
CA ARG A 192 1.08 16.37 -4.28
C ARG A 192 1.12 14.94 -3.77
N ASP A 193 -0.02 14.25 -3.83
CA ASP A 193 -0.16 12.91 -3.29
C ASP A 193 0.75 11.92 -4.04
N PHE A 194 0.86 12.08 -5.37
CA PHE A 194 1.79 11.30 -6.17
C PHE A 194 3.26 11.60 -5.83
N PHE A 195 3.66 12.86 -5.78
CA PHE A 195 5.07 13.22 -5.63
C PHE A 195 5.60 13.10 -4.20
N GLU A 196 4.76 13.22 -3.19
CA GLU A 196 5.13 13.04 -1.79
C GLU A 196 5.07 11.56 -1.35
N ASN A 197 4.35 10.69 -2.07
CA ASN A 197 4.31 9.26 -1.80
C ASN A 197 5.66 8.59 -2.15
N ASN A 198 6.21 7.81 -1.21
CA ASN A 198 7.50 7.12 -1.38
C ASN A 198 7.38 5.73 -2.05
N GLU A 199 6.18 5.29 -2.39
CA GLU A 199 5.94 4.00 -3.03
C GLU A 199 6.22 4.00 -4.54
N PHE A 200 6.26 5.18 -5.16
CA PHE A 200 6.50 5.31 -6.59
C PHE A 200 7.97 5.17 -6.97
N LEU A 201 8.22 4.40 -8.02
CA LEU A 201 9.55 4.19 -8.56
C LEU A 201 9.99 5.37 -9.44
N PRO A 202 11.29 5.61 -9.63
CA PRO A 202 11.79 6.66 -10.53
C PRO A 202 11.24 6.59 -11.96
N SER A 203 10.95 5.38 -12.47
CA SER A 203 10.29 5.16 -13.76
C SER A 203 8.90 5.75 -13.84
N ASP A 204 8.18 5.78 -12.71
CA ASP A 204 6.81 6.27 -12.66
C ASP A 204 6.76 7.78 -12.84
N TYR A 205 7.76 8.50 -12.33
CA TYR A 205 7.92 9.94 -12.54
C TYR A 205 8.12 10.29 -14.01
N ILE A 206 8.98 9.53 -14.72
CA ILE A 206 9.19 9.70 -16.16
C ILE A 206 7.90 9.40 -16.94
N SER A 207 7.23 8.31 -16.59
CA SER A 207 5.96 7.91 -17.17
C SER A 207 4.87 8.96 -16.92
N TYR A 208 4.78 9.46 -15.70
CA TYR A 208 3.85 10.50 -15.30
C TYR A 208 4.01 11.74 -16.17
N ILE A 209 5.23 12.32 -16.26
CA ILE A 209 5.53 13.51 -17.05
C ILE A 209 5.23 13.25 -18.53
N SER A 210 5.68 12.09 -19.04
CA SER A 210 5.48 11.73 -20.45
C SER A 210 4.00 11.65 -20.83
N LYS A 211 3.17 11.02 -20.00
CA LYS A 211 1.72 10.89 -20.24
C LYS A 211 1.01 12.23 -20.10
N SER A 212 1.36 13.00 -19.07
CA SER A 212 0.79 14.32 -18.82
C SER A 212 0.96 15.27 -20.02
N LEU A 213 2.11 15.22 -20.69
CA LEU A 213 2.39 16.06 -21.86
C LEU A 213 1.76 15.56 -23.16
N LYS A 214 1.57 14.25 -23.31
CA LYS A 214 0.96 13.66 -24.52
C LYS A 214 -0.54 13.93 -24.64
N GLN A 215 -1.22 14.26 -23.55
CA GLN A 215 -2.68 14.37 -23.51
C GLN A 215 -3.12 15.72 -22.92
N GLN A 216 -3.47 16.65 -23.81
CA GLN A 216 -3.98 17.98 -23.41
C GLN A 216 -5.22 17.91 -22.51
N SER A 217 -6.02 16.85 -22.62
CA SER A 217 -7.18 16.63 -21.75
C SER A 217 -6.80 16.53 -20.28
N ILE A 218 -5.62 15.99 -19.93
CA ILE A 218 -5.13 15.91 -18.55
C ILE A 218 -4.93 17.30 -17.97
N GLU A 219 -4.28 18.20 -18.70
CA GLU A 219 -4.08 19.58 -18.27
C GLU A 219 -5.41 20.32 -18.10
N LEU A 220 -6.35 20.13 -19.04
CA LEU A 220 -7.66 20.76 -18.97
C LEU A 220 -8.46 20.26 -17.76
N LEU A 221 -8.41 18.95 -17.46
CA LEU A 221 -9.06 18.37 -16.28
C LEU A 221 -8.50 18.97 -14.99
N ARG A 222 -7.18 19.06 -14.83
CA ARG A 222 -6.54 19.66 -13.65
C ARG A 222 -6.90 21.13 -13.48
N LYS A 223 -6.80 21.93 -14.56
CA LYS A 223 -7.24 23.34 -14.55
C LYS A 223 -8.70 23.53 -14.16
N SER A 224 -9.50 22.50 -14.37
CA SER A 224 -10.94 22.51 -14.10
C SER A 224 -11.32 21.88 -12.77
N GLY A 225 -10.35 21.44 -11.94
CA GLY A 225 -10.58 20.86 -10.62
C GLY A 225 -10.98 19.37 -10.64
N PHE A 226 -10.51 18.63 -11.65
CA PHE A 226 -10.65 17.17 -11.75
C PHE A 226 -9.27 16.53 -11.62
N GLU A 227 -8.67 16.67 -10.42
CA GLU A 227 -7.31 16.23 -10.18
C GLU A 227 -7.20 14.71 -10.08
N ARG A 228 -8.16 14.06 -9.40
CA ARG A 228 -8.18 12.60 -9.24
C ARG A 228 -8.36 11.88 -10.58
N ILE A 229 -9.27 12.32 -11.45
CA ILE A 229 -9.42 11.76 -12.82
C ILE A 229 -8.13 11.90 -13.62
N ALA A 230 -7.46 13.05 -13.52
CA ALA A 230 -6.20 13.28 -14.22
C ALA A 230 -5.07 12.38 -13.68
N ALA A 231 -5.00 12.18 -12.36
CA ALA A 231 -4.06 11.26 -11.71
C ALA A 231 -4.33 9.80 -12.11
N ASP A 232 -5.59 9.35 -12.03
CA ASP A 232 -6.01 8.00 -12.43
C ASP A 232 -5.61 7.68 -13.89
N ARG A 233 -5.70 8.69 -14.79
CA ARG A 233 -5.25 8.54 -16.17
C ARG A 233 -3.77 8.30 -16.26
N VAL A 234 -2.99 9.07 -15.55
CA VAL A 234 -1.54 8.98 -15.59
C VAL A 234 -1.05 7.64 -15.02
N LEU A 235 -1.72 7.16 -13.97
CA LEU A 235 -1.41 5.89 -13.30
C LEU A 235 -1.99 4.66 -14.02
N ASP A 236 -2.73 4.84 -15.15
CA ASP A 236 -3.40 3.76 -15.90
C ASP A 236 -4.38 2.93 -15.03
N LEU A 237 -5.08 3.59 -14.10
CA LEU A 237 -6.06 2.93 -13.25
C LEU A 237 -7.33 2.51 -14.03
N LYS A 238 -8.19 1.73 -13.38
CA LYS A 238 -9.46 1.26 -13.97
C LYS A 238 -10.37 2.42 -14.40
N GLY A 239 -11.37 2.15 -15.23
CA GLY A 239 -12.37 3.17 -15.63
C GLY A 239 -12.00 4.04 -16.83
N GLN A 240 -10.85 3.85 -17.47
CA GLN A 240 -10.36 4.69 -18.59
C GLN A 240 -11.36 4.91 -19.74
N LYS A 241 -12.31 3.98 -19.94
CA LYS A 241 -13.29 4.03 -21.03
C LYS A 241 -14.39 5.07 -20.84
N CYS A 242 -14.65 5.51 -19.62
CA CYS A 242 -15.68 6.52 -19.30
C CYS A 242 -15.28 7.92 -19.80
N VAL A 243 -13.99 8.20 -20.06
CA VAL A 243 -13.47 9.47 -20.51
C VAL A 243 -13.05 9.43 -21.98
N ASN A 244 -13.40 10.48 -22.71
CA ASN A 244 -12.87 10.70 -24.06
C ASN A 244 -11.59 11.54 -23.99
N TRP A 245 -10.46 10.87 -23.90
CA TRP A 245 -9.12 11.51 -23.75
C TRP A 245 -8.71 12.38 -24.96
N LYS A 246 -9.41 12.26 -26.10
CA LYS A 246 -9.19 13.11 -27.27
C LYS A 246 -10.13 14.33 -27.32
N GLY A 247 -11.01 14.48 -26.34
CA GLY A 247 -11.92 15.61 -26.23
C GLY A 247 -11.18 16.93 -26.09
N LYS A 248 -11.74 18.00 -26.66
CA LYS A 248 -11.15 19.36 -26.63
C LYS A 248 -11.81 20.27 -25.58
N ASP A 249 -12.88 19.83 -24.98
CA ASP A 249 -13.62 20.54 -23.93
C ASP A 249 -14.14 19.56 -22.87
N LEU A 250 -14.50 20.05 -21.69
CA LEU A 250 -14.93 19.21 -20.57
C LEU A 250 -16.14 18.34 -20.88
N LYS A 251 -17.11 18.84 -21.65
CA LYS A 251 -18.30 18.07 -22.02
C LYS A 251 -17.93 16.85 -22.84
N LYS A 252 -17.02 17.04 -23.81
CA LYS A 252 -16.54 15.95 -24.66
C LYS A 252 -15.61 15.00 -23.92
N ILE A 253 -14.75 15.52 -23.03
CA ILE A 253 -13.85 14.73 -22.22
C ILE A 253 -14.65 13.85 -21.26
N LEU A 254 -15.50 14.45 -20.42
CA LEU A 254 -16.24 13.77 -19.36
C LEU A 254 -17.56 13.13 -19.86
N ARG A 255 -17.92 13.34 -21.14
CA ARG A 255 -19.19 12.84 -21.75
C ARG A 255 -20.43 13.20 -20.93
N LEU A 256 -20.44 14.39 -20.35
CA LEU A 256 -21.51 14.88 -19.48
C LEU A 256 -21.96 16.28 -19.89
N PRO A 257 -23.25 16.63 -19.71
CA PRO A 257 -23.72 18.00 -19.84
C PRO A 257 -23.15 18.88 -18.71
N MET A 258 -23.05 20.20 -18.95
CA MET A 258 -22.37 21.12 -18.05
C MET A 258 -22.98 21.16 -16.62
N ARG A 259 -24.30 20.98 -16.50
CA ARG A 259 -24.96 20.91 -15.18
C ARG A 259 -24.40 19.79 -14.30
N HIS A 260 -24.15 18.61 -14.88
CA HIS A 260 -23.59 17.45 -14.20
C HIS A 260 -22.11 17.65 -13.89
N ILE A 261 -21.35 18.25 -14.79
CA ILE A 261 -19.95 18.60 -14.59
C ILE A 261 -19.81 19.54 -13.39
N LYS A 262 -20.69 20.53 -13.25
CA LYS A 262 -20.68 21.43 -12.09
C LYS A 262 -20.93 20.69 -10.77
N PHE A 263 -21.82 19.71 -10.76
CA PHE A 263 -22.13 18.91 -9.59
C PHE A 263 -20.92 18.03 -9.20
N ILE A 264 -20.43 17.18 -10.09
CA ILE A 264 -19.35 16.24 -9.77
C ILE A 264 -18.01 16.93 -9.48
N ARG A 265 -17.79 18.12 -10.01
CA ARG A 265 -16.56 18.91 -9.78
C ARG A 265 -16.32 19.21 -8.29
N GLN A 266 -17.38 19.39 -7.51
CA GLN A 266 -17.28 19.68 -6.07
C GLN A 266 -16.67 18.54 -5.27
N HIS A 267 -16.71 17.32 -5.82
CA HIS A 267 -16.27 16.10 -5.16
C HIS A 267 -14.94 15.56 -5.73
N ASP A 268 -14.42 16.16 -6.81
CA ASP A 268 -13.22 15.68 -7.50
C ASP A 268 -13.20 14.16 -7.68
N PRO A 269 -14.14 13.58 -8.47
CA PRO A 269 -14.35 12.14 -8.55
C PRO A 269 -13.15 11.41 -9.15
N ARG A 270 -13.01 10.13 -8.83
CA ARG A 270 -12.16 9.19 -9.56
C ARG A 270 -12.82 8.75 -10.87
N LEU A 271 -12.07 8.04 -11.71
CA LEU A 271 -12.62 7.47 -12.95
C LEU A 271 -13.75 6.48 -12.69
N GLU A 272 -13.66 5.71 -11.62
CA GLU A 272 -14.68 4.73 -11.24
C GLU A 272 -15.98 5.42 -10.80
N ASP A 273 -15.90 6.47 -9.98
CA ASP A 273 -17.03 7.30 -9.58
C ASP A 273 -17.72 7.95 -10.79
N LEU A 274 -16.92 8.49 -11.71
CA LEU A 274 -17.41 9.08 -12.95
C LEU A 274 -18.18 8.05 -13.79
N ALA A 275 -17.65 6.84 -13.91
CA ALA A 275 -18.31 5.77 -14.69
C ALA A 275 -19.67 5.39 -14.11
N VAL A 276 -19.77 5.29 -12.78
CA VAL A 276 -21.04 5.06 -12.07
C VAL A 276 -21.99 6.24 -12.27
N PHE A 277 -21.51 7.47 -12.08
CA PHE A 277 -22.32 8.67 -12.25
C PHE A 277 -22.89 8.79 -13.67
N GLN A 278 -22.11 8.49 -14.71
CA GLN A 278 -22.60 8.48 -16.08
C GLN A 278 -23.75 7.49 -16.27
N LYS A 279 -23.62 6.26 -15.77
CA LYS A 279 -24.67 5.23 -15.85
C LYS A 279 -25.96 5.66 -15.11
N LEU A 280 -25.83 6.35 -13.99
CA LEU A 280 -26.98 6.85 -13.21
C LEU A 280 -27.67 8.02 -13.91
N THR A 281 -26.90 8.92 -14.53
CA THR A 281 -27.43 10.08 -15.25
C THR A 281 -28.17 9.69 -16.55
N GLU A 282 -27.75 8.63 -17.22
CA GLU A 282 -28.49 8.04 -18.35
C GLU A 282 -29.91 7.57 -17.96
N LYS A 283 -30.10 7.19 -16.68
CA LYS A 283 -31.38 6.77 -16.12
C LYS A 283 -32.13 7.87 -15.38
N GLU A 284 -31.79 9.12 -15.61
CA GLU A 284 -32.40 10.35 -15.06
C GLU A 284 -32.40 10.46 -13.50
N LYS A 285 -31.52 9.76 -12.80
CA LYS A 285 -31.40 9.83 -11.34
C LYS A 285 -30.36 10.85 -10.90
N LEU A 286 -30.70 12.13 -11.05
CA LEU A 286 -29.80 13.28 -10.86
C LEU A 286 -29.55 13.69 -9.41
N ASN A 287 -30.35 13.21 -8.46
CA ASN A 287 -30.29 13.63 -7.06
C ASN A 287 -29.62 12.61 -6.14
N THR A 288 -28.88 11.67 -6.72
CA THR A 288 -28.13 10.68 -5.90
C THR A 288 -27.00 11.39 -5.16
N PRO A 289 -26.93 11.29 -3.83
CA PRO A 289 -25.80 11.79 -3.06
C PRO A 289 -24.48 11.22 -3.56
N PHE A 290 -23.42 12.02 -3.50
CA PHE A 290 -22.13 11.59 -4.06
C PHE A 290 -21.50 10.44 -3.26
N GLU A 291 -21.75 10.38 -1.98
CA GLU A 291 -21.32 9.30 -1.08
C GLU A 291 -21.85 7.93 -1.55
N ILE A 292 -23.08 7.89 -2.06
CA ILE A 292 -23.67 6.66 -2.63
C ILE A 292 -22.97 6.29 -3.94
N ILE A 293 -22.57 7.28 -4.75
CA ILE A 293 -21.84 7.06 -6.00
C ILE A 293 -20.46 6.46 -5.71
N GLU A 294 -19.72 7.04 -4.77
CA GLU A 294 -18.42 6.53 -4.34
C GLU A 294 -18.53 5.11 -3.78
N GLU A 295 -19.55 4.86 -2.99
CA GLU A 295 -19.76 3.53 -2.42
C GLU A 295 -20.03 2.47 -3.48
N ILE A 296 -20.86 2.78 -4.47
CA ILE A 296 -21.12 1.89 -5.63
C ILE A 296 -19.84 1.66 -6.44
N ALA A 297 -19.04 2.71 -6.65
CA ALA A 297 -17.79 2.63 -7.40
C ALA A 297 -16.73 1.75 -6.71
N ASN A 298 -16.78 1.69 -5.38
CA ASN A 298 -15.87 0.87 -4.56
C ASN A 298 -16.34 -0.59 -4.38
N ILE A 299 -17.53 -0.97 -4.90
CA ILE A 299 -17.97 -2.37 -4.90
C ILE A 299 -17.11 -3.15 -5.90
N ASP A 300 -16.53 -4.26 -5.46
CA ASP A 300 -15.78 -5.15 -6.34
C ASP A 300 -16.63 -5.65 -7.52
N GLU A 301 -16.03 -5.74 -8.71
CA GLU A 301 -16.71 -6.13 -9.95
C GLU A 301 -17.43 -7.47 -9.83
N TRP A 302 -16.82 -8.43 -9.12
CA TRP A 302 -17.42 -9.74 -8.85
C TRP A 302 -18.73 -9.63 -8.05
N TYR A 303 -18.80 -8.72 -7.07
CA TYR A 303 -20.04 -8.46 -6.34
C TYR A 303 -21.08 -7.72 -7.19
N LEU A 304 -20.65 -6.75 -7.99
CA LEU A 304 -21.53 -5.98 -8.88
C LEU A 304 -22.25 -6.89 -9.88
N GLU A 305 -21.53 -7.85 -10.49
CA GLU A 305 -22.10 -8.80 -11.41
C GLU A 305 -23.23 -9.63 -10.77
N GLN A 306 -23.07 -10.00 -9.52
CA GLN A 306 -24.10 -10.77 -8.79
C GLN A 306 -25.29 -9.91 -8.34
N ILE A 307 -25.04 -8.66 -7.89
CA ILE A 307 -26.10 -7.75 -7.43
C ILE A 307 -27.10 -7.46 -8.56
N VAL A 308 -26.61 -7.22 -9.77
CA VAL A 308 -27.47 -6.80 -10.91
C VAL A 308 -28.48 -7.85 -11.34
N ASP A 309 -28.26 -9.10 -10.99
CA ASP A 309 -29.22 -10.20 -11.23
C ASP A 309 -30.50 -10.05 -10.38
N TYR A 310 -30.44 -9.28 -9.28
CA TYR A 310 -31.56 -9.15 -8.33
C TYR A 310 -32.06 -7.72 -8.23
N ILE A 311 -31.16 -6.75 -8.10
CA ILE A 311 -31.52 -5.35 -7.86
C ILE A 311 -30.46 -4.42 -8.45
N SER A 312 -30.84 -3.17 -8.76
CA SER A 312 -29.82 -2.19 -9.14
C SER A 312 -28.91 -1.84 -7.95
N PRO A 313 -27.59 -1.71 -8.16
CA PRO A 313 -26.66 -1.31 -7.10
C PRO A 313 -27.09 -0.04 -6.36
N LEU A 314 -27.64 0.93 -7.10
CA LEU A 314 -28.17 2.16 -6.51
C LEU A 314 -29.24 1.87 -5.44
N LYS A 315 -30.25 1.08 -5.75
CA LYS A 315 -31.33 0.77 -4.80
C LYS A 315 -30.82 0.01 -3.57
N LEU A 316 -29.80 -0.82 -3.77
CA LEU A 316 -29.19 -1.57 -2.67
C LEU A 316 -28.43 -0.66 -1.72
N ILE A 317 -27.64 0.28 -2.25
CA ILE A 317 -26.88 1.22 -1.42
C ILE A 317 -27.78 2.29 -0.80
N GLU A 318 -28.81 2.78 -1.52
CA GLU A 318 -29.85 3.63 -0.92
C GLU A 318 -30.52 2.95 0.29
N TYR A 319 -30.87 1.68 0.16
CA TYR A 319 -31.42 0.90 1.27
C TYR A 319 -30.43 0.76 2.44
N LYS A 320 -29.17 0.50 2.17
CA LYS A 320 -28.10 0.47 3.18
C LYS A 320 -28.06 1.76 4.00
N HIS A 321 -28.10 2.91 3.32
CA HIS A 321 -28.10 4.23 3.98
C HIS A 321 -29.39 4.48 4.74
N GLU A 322 -30.57 4.14 4.15
CA GLU A 322 -31.87 4.28 4.82
C GLU A 322 -31.92 3.52 6.16
N LYS A 323 -31.27 2.35 6.23
CA LYS A 323 -31.27 1.48 7.39
C LYS A 323 -30.05 1.65 8.30
N ASP A 324 -29.17 2.61 8.03
CA ASP A 324 -27.86 2.83 8.75
C ASP A 324 -27.05 1.53 8.90
N LEU A 325 -27.02 0.70 7.86
CA LEU A 325 -26.30 -0.57 7.87
C LEU A 325 -24.80 -0.33 7.66
N LYS A 326 -23.95 -0.99 8.47
CA LYS A 326 -22.48 -0.79 8.50
C LYS A 326 -21.76 -2.09 8.11
N GLY A 327 -20.46 -1.98 7.90
CA GLY A 327 -19.59 -3.13 7.66
C GLY A 327 -19.62 -3.68 6.23
N LEU A 328 -19.51 -5.00 6.09
CA LEU A 328 -19.44 -5.72 4.81
C LEU A 328 -20.82 -5.94 4.16
N PHE A 329 -21.68 -4.93 4.22
CA PHE A 329 -23.10 -5.04 3.86
C PHE A 329 -23.36 -5.75 2.52
N VAL A 330 -22.62 -5.44 1.46
CA VAL A 330 -22.83 -6.03 0.12
C VAL A 330 -22.61 -7.55 0.15
N SER A 331 -21.54 -7.97 0.78
CA SER A 331 -21.22 -9.40 0.97
C SER A 331 -22.31 -10.10 1.81
N ASP A 332 -22.69 -9.49 2.93
CA ASP A 332 -23.71 -10.06 3.82
C ASP A 332 -25.09 -10.10 3.13
N TRP A 333 -25.41 -9.09 2.30
CA TRP A 333 -26.63 -9.08 1.53
C TRP A 333 -26.68 -10.21 0.50
N LEU A 334 -25.57 -10.47 -0.22
CA LEU A 334 -25.49 -11.59 -1.16
C LEU A 334 -25.61 -12.94 -0.43
N ASP A 335 -24.94 -13.08 0.70
CA ASP A 335 -25.05 -14.29 1.53
C ASP A 335 -26.51 -14.52 1.98
N TYR A 336 -27.20 -13.44 2.39
CA TYR A 336 -28.62 -13.47 2.72
C TYR A 336 -29.47 -13.92 1.53
N ILE A 337 -29.28 -13.33 0.35
CA ILE A 337 -30.03 -13.69 -0.88
C ILE A 337 -29.78 -15.15 -1.27
N HIS A 338 -28.53 -15.64 -1.18
CA HIS A 338 -28.23 -17.04 -1.41
C HIS A 338 -28.91 -17.98 -0.43
N ASN A 339 -29.00 -17.59 0.83
CA ASN A 339 -29.73 -18.34 1.86
C ASN A 339 -31.24 -18.32 1.57
N CYS A 340 -31.82 -17.18 1.21
CA CYS A 340 -33.22 -17.09 0.79
C CYS A 340 -33.54 -18.03 -0.37
N LYS A 341 -32.66 -18.11 -1.40
CA LYS A 341 -32.81 -19.07 -2.52
C LYS A 341 -32.79 -20.52 -2.05
N LYS A 342 -31.85 -20.90 -1.18
CA LYS A 342 -31.79 -22.24 -0.59
C LYS A 342 -33.06 -22.62 0.15
N LEU A 343 -33.69 -21.63 0.78
CA LEU A 343 -34.98 -21.78 1.51
C LEU A 343 -36.21 -21.72 0.56
N GLY A 344 -36.00 -21.59 -0.76
CA GLY A 344 -37.12 -21.50 -1.71
C GLY A 344 -37.91 -20.19 -1.63
N MET A 345 -37.35 -19.14 -1.03
CA MET A 345 -37.99 -17.83 -0.95
C MET A 345 -37.95 -17.12 -2.30
N ASP A 346 -39.02 -16.41 -2.63
CA ASP A 346 -39.14 -15.63 -3.86
C ASP A 346 -38.28 -14.37 -3.79
N THR A 347 -37.06 -14.45 -4.33
CA THR A 347 -36.07 -13.35 -4.38
C THR A 347 -36.44 -12.27 -5.40
N SER A 348 -37.59 -12.32 -6.09
CA SER A 348 -38.09 -11.21 -6.89
C SER A 348 -38.90 -10.18 -6.04
N ARG A 349 -39.34 -10.58 -4.87
CA ARG A 349 -40.13 -9.73 -3.98
C ARG A 349 -39.29 -8.69 -3.27
N LYS A 350 -39.73 -7.42 -3.32
CA LYS A 350 -39.05 -6.32 -2.62
C LYS A 350 -38.89 -6.58 -1.11
N SER A 351 -39.86 -7.20 -0.45
CA SER A 351 -39.78 -7.52 0.98
C SER A 351 -38.72 -8.58 1.32
N VAL A 352 -38.33 -9.41 0.37
CA VAL A 352 -37.22 -10.37 0.50
C VAL A 352 -35.90 -9.69 0.14
N LEU A 353 -35.84 -8.91 -0.95
CA LEU A 353 -34.63 -8.21 -1.37
C LEU A 353 -34.20 -7.15 -0.37
N LEU A 354 -35.14 -6.41 0.22
CA LEU A 354 -34.90 -5.26 1.09
C LEU A 354 -35.82 -5.38 2.34
N PRO A 355 -35.51 -6.30 3.26
CA PRO A 355 -36.32 -6.53 4.46
C PRO A 355 -36.29 -5.32 5.40
N ASN A 356 -37.33 -5.08 6.19
CA ASN A 356 -37.37 -3.95 7.11
C ASN A 356 -36.27 -3.98 8.16
N ASP A 357 -35.93 -5.17 8.65
CA ASP A 357 -34.80 -5.44 9.53
C ASP A 357 -33.88 -6.44 8.84
N PHE A 358 -32.83 -5.92 8.25
CA PHE A 358 -31.87 -6.73 7.48
C PHE A 358 -31.09 -7.69 8.37
N ILE A 359 -30.63 -7.21 9.52
CA ILE A 359 -29.79 -8.03 10.41
C ILE A 359 -30.58 -9.25 10.89
N LYS A 360 -31.78 -9.02 11.35
CA LYS A 360 -32.66 -10.10 11.78
C LYS A 360 -33.01 -11.06 10.63
N ALA A 361 -33.37 -10.53 9.46
CA ALA A 361 -33.73 -11.37 8.30
C ALA A 361 -32.53 -12.20 7.82
N HIS A 362 -31.32 -11.65 7.83
CA HIS A 362 -30.10 -12.35 7.51
C HIS A 362 -29.83 -13.49 8.50
N ASP A 363 -29.94 -13.19 9.81
CA ASP A 363 -29.71 -14.18 10.87
C ASP A 363 -30.76 -15.30 10.83
N ASP A 364 -32.04 -14.95 10.68
CA ASP A 364 -33.14 -15.92 10.55
C ASP A 364 -32.96 -16.83 9.33
N ALA A 365 -32.47 -16.27 8.18
CA ALA A 365 -32.26 -17.04 6.99
C ALA A 365 -31.02 -17.96 7.14
N ALA A 366 -29.95 -17.48 7.75
CA ALA A 366 -28.75 -18.25 8.04
C ALA A 366 -29.07 -19.40 9.00
N GLU A 367 -29.81 -19.14 10.09
CA GLU A 367 -30.23 -20.13 11.05
C GLU A 367 -31.08 -21.21 10.41
N LYS A 368 -32.07 -20.84 9.56
CA LYS A 368 -32.92 -21.81 8.86
C LYS A 368 -32.15 -22.67 7.88
N VAL A 369 -31.21 -22.10 7.13
CA VAL A 369 -30.30 -22.87 6.24
C VAL A 369 -29.40 -23.76 7.08
N ASP A 370 -28.87 -23.28 8.21
CA ASP A 370 -28.10 -24.07 9.15
C ASP A 370 -28.94 -25.24 9.73
N ILE A 371 -30.21 -25.02 10.03
CA ILE A 371 -31.12 -26.09 10.48
C ILE A 371 -31.29 -27.14 9.37
N GLU A 372 -31.48 -26.76 8.12
CA GLU A 372 -31.73 -27.69 7.00
C GLU A 372 -30.48 -28.32 6.41
N THR A 373 -29.40 -27.55 6.26
CA THR A 373 -28.13 -28.00 5.62
C THR A 373 -26.96 -28.02 6.58
N GLY A 374 -27.01 -27.24 7.64
CA GLY A 374 -25.91 -26.94 8.56
C GLY A 374 -25.93 -27.76 9.85
N ARG A 375 -27.03 -28.52 10.12
CA ARG A 375 -26.98 -29.48 11.24
C ARG A 375 -25.72 -30.35 11.16
N ARG A 376 -25.37 -30.82 9.93
CA ARG A 376 -24.16 -31.61 9.70
C ARG A 376 -22.87 -30.79 9.89
N LEU A 377 -22.84 -29.51 9.50
CA LEU A 377 -21.66 -28.67 9.67
C LEU A 377 -21.48 -28.25 11.12
N ASN A 378 -22.57 -27.82 11.77
CA ASN A 378 -22.57 -27.50 13.19
C ASN A 378 -22.24 -28.74 14.05
N GLU A 379 -22.79 -29.91 13.70
CA GLU A 379 -22.45 -31.18 14.34
C GLU A 379 -20.96 -31.51 14.17
N LYS A 380 -20.39 -31.30 12.97
CA LYS A 380 -18.96 -31.49 12.73
C LYS A 380 -18.08 -30.53 13.53
N ILE A 381 -18.46 -29.24 13.60
CA ILE A 381 -17.74 -28.24 14.39
C ILE A 381 -17.89 -28.61 15.89
N ALA A 382 -19.09 -28.92 16.35
CA ALA A 382 -19.35 -29.34 17.74
C ALA A 382 -18.58 -30.59 18.10
N ALA A 383 -18.47 -31.57 17.19
CA ALA A 383 -17.67 -32.80 17.40
C ALA A 383 -16.17 -32.54 17.41
N ALA A 384 -15.69 -31.56 16.62
CA ALA A 384 -14.28 -31.16 16.56
C ALA A 384 -13.87 -30.28 17.76
N THR A 385 -14.85 -29.70 18.46
CA THR A 385 -14.67 -28.84 19.63
C THR A 385 -15.08 -29.50 20.92
N PHE A 386 -14.88 -28.85 22.05
CA PHE A 386 -15.27 -29.34 23.36
C PHE A 386 -15.56 -28.16 24.28
N ASP A 387 -16.22 -28.46 25.41
CA ASP A 387 -16.67 -27.42 26.32
C ASP A 387 -15.48 -26.84 27.10
N VAL A 388 -15.19 -25.56 26.81
CA VAL A 388 -14.18 -24.77 27.51
C VAL A 388 -14.76 -23.39 27.71
N SER A 389 -14.90 -23.00 28.95
CA SER A 389 -15.29 -21.66 29.34
C SER A 389 -14.51 -21.26 30.59
N ILE A 390 -13.79 -20.15 30.52
CA ILE A 390 -12.96 -19.64 31.63
C ILE A 390 -13.33 -18.19 31.85
N GLU A 391 -13.75 -17.89 33.09
CA GLU A 391 -14.00 -16.51 33.54
C GLU A 391 -12.87 -16.05 34.45
N ARG A 392 -12.36 -14.84 34.21
CA ARG A 392 -11.35 -14.20 35.05
C ARG A 392 -11.38 -12.69 34.87
N ASN A 393 -11.30 -11.95 35.97
CA ASN A 393 -11.21 -10.49 35.98
C ASN A 393 -12.34 -9.82 35.16
N GLY A 394 -13.56 -10.34 35.24
CA GLY A 394 -14.70 -9.80 34.50
C GLY A 394 -14.69 -10.07 33.00
N LEU A 395 -13.79 -10.93 32.51
CA LEU A 395 -13.76 -11.40 31.13
C LEU A 395 -14.09 -12.89 31.09
N MET A 396 -14.93 -13.26 30.13
CA MET A 396 -15.29 -14.64 29.83
C MET A 396 -14.68 -15.04 28.49
N CYS A 397 -14.03 -16.21 28.43
CA CYS A 397 -13.53 -16.78 27.18
C CYS A 397 -14.08 -18.18 26.99
N TYR A 398 -14.74 -18.43 25.86
CA TYR A 398 -15.33 -19.73 25.53
C TYR A 398 -15.10 -20.12 24.09
N MET A 399 -15.09 -21.44 23.80
CA MET A 399 -14.79 -22.00 22.49
C MET A 399 -15.98 -21.87 21.54
N ALA A 400 -15.70 -21.45 20.28
CA ALA A 400 -16.67 -21.46 19.19
C ALA A 400 -17.12 -22.90 18.88
N ARG A 401 -18.44 -23.14 18.79
CA ARG A 401 -19.02 -24.49 18.62
C ARG A 401 -19.93 -24.63 17.40
N SER A 402 -20.20 -23.55 16.68
CA SER A 402 -21.04 -23.58 15.48
C SER A 402 -20.60 -22.56 14.43
N GLN A 403 -20.99 -22.80 13.19
CA GLN A 403 -20.79 -21.85 12.10
C GLN A 403 -21.63 -20.58 12.32
N THR A 404 -22.79 -20.71 12.91
CA THR A 404 -23.67 -19.58 13.27
C THR A 404 -22.98 -18.60 14.21
N GLU A 405 -22.28 -19.14 15.24
CA GLU A 405 -21.48 -18.30 16.16
C GLU A 405 -20.33 -17.60 15.43
N LEU A 406 -19.59 -18.31 14.57
CA LEU A 406 -18.52 -17.72 13.77
C LEU A 406 -19.03 -16.59 12.85
N ASN A 407 -20.17 -16.80 12.23
CA ASN A 407 -20.81 -15.79 11.36
C ASN A 407 -21.24 -14.55 12.14
N ARG A 408 -21.83 -14.74 13.33
CA ARG A 408 -22.24 -13.63 14.22
C ARG A 408 -21.02 -12.82 14.66
N GLU A 409 -19.98 -13.48 15.12
CA GLU A 409 -18.72 -12.88 15.56
C GLU A 409 -18.06 -12.04 14.46
N SER A 410 -17.94 -12.64 13.26
CA SER A 410 -17.36 -11.98 12.09
C SER A 410 -18.08 -10.68 11.74
N ARG A 411 -19.41 -10.67 11.81
CA ARG A 411 -20.22 -9.48 11.53
C ARG A 411 -20.00 -8.37 12.54
N HIS A 412 -20.10 -8.71 13.81
CA HIS A 412 -20.00 -7.71 14.88
C HIS A 412 -18.61 -7.10 14.99
N LEU A 413 -17.57 -7.90 14.82
CA LEU A 413 -16.19 -7.44 14.93
C LEU A 413 -15.56 -7.00 13.59
N THR A 414 -16.29 -7.18 12.48
CA THR A 414 -15.81 -6.79 11.14
C THR A 414 -14.45 -7.45 10.81
N HIS A 415 -14.40 -8.79 10.96
CA HIS A 415 -13.21 -9.59 10.62
C HIS A 415 -13.60 -10.97 10.04
N CYS A 416 -12.63 -11.71 9.49
CA CYS A 416 -12.86 -12.87 8.62
C CYS A 416 -13.06 -14.22 9.33
N VAL A 417 -13.41 -14.28 10.64
CA VAL A 417 -13.51 -15.53 11.38
C VAL A 417 -14.60 -16.49 10.87
N ARG A 418 -15.60 -16.01 10.11
CA ARG A 418 -16.61 -16.87 9.48
C ARG A 418 -16.03 -17.99 8.59
N GLY A 419 -14.87 -17.77 7.98
CA GLY A 419 -14.21 -18.75 7.13
C GLY A 419 -13.43 -19.83 7.89
N TYR A 420 -13.51 -19.89 9.21
CA TYR A 420 -12.70 -20.79 10.02
C TYR A 420 -13.34 -22.16 10.30
N GLY A 421 -14.63 -22.37 9.97
CA GLY A 421 -15.32 -23.62 10.21
C GLY A 421 -14.58 -24.88 9.73
N ASP A 422 -14.11 -24.86 8.48
CA ASP A 422 -13.34 -25.98 7.92
C ASP A 422 -12.00 -26.21 8.63
N ARG A 423 -11.36 -25.17 9.13
CA ARG A 423 -10.10 -25.28 9.88
C ARG A 423 -10.32 -25.93 11.25
N ILE A 424 -11.44 -25.58 11.90
CA ILE A 424 -11.85 -26.20 13.17
C ILE A 424 -12.15 -27.68 12.95
N ILE A 425 -12.94 -28.02 11.93
CA ILE A 425 -13.31 -29.41 11.61
C ILE A 425 -12.07 -30.26 11.32
N ARG A 426 -11.07 -29.71 10.62
CA ARG A 426 -9.79 -30.39 10.37
C ARG A 426 -8.87 -30.45 11.59
N GLY A 427 -9.26 -29.86 12.72
CA GLY A 427 -8.44 -29.79 13.91
C GLY A 427 -7.16 -28.98 13.78
N SER A 428 -7.12 -28.00 12.84
CA SER A 428 -5.92 -27.18 12.61
C SER A 428 -5.87 -25.92 13.48
N CYS A 429 -6.97 -25.52 14.09
CA CYS A 429 -7.04 -24.40 15.03
C CYS A 429 -8.21 -24.53 16.00
N TYR A 430 -8.13 -23.78 17.09
CA TYR A 430 -9.20 -23.53 18.03
C TYR A 430 -9.55 -22.05 18.00
N ILE A 431 -10.85 -21.74 17.95
CA ILE A 431 -11.37 -20.36 17.97
C ILE A 431 -12.12 -20.16 19.29
N PHE A 432 -11.82 -19.06 19.94
CA PHE A 432 -12.45 -18.66 21.19
C PHE A 432 -13.01 -17.24 21.08
N PHE A 433 -14.11 -17.00 21.76
CA PHE A 433 -14.73 -15.70 21.87
C PHE A 433 -14.51 -15.13 23.26
N ILE A 434 -13.98 -13.91 23.34
CA ILE A 434 -13.80 -13.18 24.57
C ILE A 434 -14.97 -12.20 24.73
N ARG A 435 -15.57 -12.16 25.89
CA ARG A 435 -16.68 -11.29 26.27
C ARG A 435 -16.38 -10.59 27.58
N LYS A 436 -17.00 -9.45 27.80
CA LYS A 436 -17.14 -8.89 29.16
C LYS A 436 -18.22 -9.69 29.88
N ALA A 437 -17.93 -10.18 31.11
CA ALA A 437 -18.86 -11.03 31.85
C ALA A 437 -20.23 -10.37 32.06
N GLU A 438 -20.28 -9.03 32.17
CA GLU A 438 -21.49 -8.21 32.29
C GLU A 438 -22.27 -8.03 30.97
N LYS A 439 -21.67 -8.38 29.81
CA LYS A 439 -22.20 -8.13 28.46
C LYS A 439 -21.91 -9.28 27.51
N MET A 440 -22.35 -10.48 27.88
CA MET A 440 -22.08 -11.73 27.15
C MET A 440 -22.58 -11.73 25.70
N ASP A 441 -23.62 -10.97 25.39
CA ASP A 441 -24.20 -10.88 24.04
C ASP A 441 -23.40 -9.99 23.09
N ILE A 442 -22.45 -9.20 23.59
CA ILE A 442 -21.67 -8.26 22.80
C ILE A 442 -20.29 -8.85 22.51
N PRO A 443 -19.94 -9.15 21.25
CA PRO A 443 -18.61 -9.55 20.85
C PRO A 443 -17.56 -8.51 21.26
N PHE A 444 -16.44 -8.99 21.79
CA PHE A 444 -15.39 -8.10 22.26
C PHE A 444 -14.03 -8.41 21.58
N TYR A 445 -13.52 -9.65 21.70
CA TYR A 445 -12.35 -10.13 20.99
C TYR A 445 -12.52 -11.57 20.54
N THR A 446 -11.84 -11.95 19.43
CA THR A 446 -11.73 -13.32 18.95
C THR A 446 -10.28 -13.78 19.04
N LEU A 447 -10.06 -14.91 19.70
CA LEU A 447 -8.75 -15.53 19.89
C LEU A 447 -8.62 -16.79 19.01
N GLU A 448 -7.53 -16.90 18.26
CA GLU A 448 -7.12 -18.09 17.53
C GLU A 448 -5.91 -18.73 18.20
N LEU A 449 -6.04 -20.01 18.50
CA LEU A 449 -4.93 -20.88 18.90
C LEU A 449 -4.72 -21.96 17.84
N ASP A 450 -3.50 -22.45 17.69
CA ASP A 450 -3.23 -23.60 16.83
C ASP A 450 -3.64 -24.92 17.47
N ASN A 451 -3.44 -26.03 16.77
CA ASN A 451 -3.80 -27.36 17.24
C ASN A 451 -3.01 -27.85 18.46
N LYS A 452 -1.93 -27.17 18.84
CA LYS A 452 -1.15 -27.42 20.05
C LYS A 452 -1.54 -26.50 21.21
N GLY A 453 -2.48 -25.59 20.97
CA GLY A 453 -2.89 -24.55 21.93
C GLY A 453 -1.93 -23.37 22.00
N GLU A 454 -1.06 -23.19 20.99
CA GLU A 454 -0.20 -22.02 20.91
C GLU A 454 -0.95 -20.81 20.34
N PHE A 455 -0.62 -19.64 20.87
CA PHE A 455 -1.20 -18.38 20.41
C PHE A 455 -0.88 -18.11 18.94
N ARG A 456 -1.90 -17.74 18.17
CA ARG A 456 -1.75 -17.28 16.79
C ARG A 456 -2.11 -15.82 16.64
N GLN A 457 -3.31 -15.44 17.04
CA GLN A 457 -3.77 -14.05 17.02
C GLN A 457 -4.96 -13.86 17.96
N CYS A 458 -5.14 -12.62 18.39
CA CYS A 458 -6.36 -12.17 19.06
C CYS A 458 -6.73 -10.78 18.52
N ARG A 459 -7.96 -10.64 18.01
CA ARG A 459 -8.42 -9.43 17.31
C ARG A 459 -9.77 -8.98 17.82
N GLY A 460 -9.89 -7.69 18.01
CA GLY A 460 -11.15 -7.02 18.32
C GLY A 460 -11.81 -6.37 17.11
N TYR A 461 -12.65 -5.39 17.34
CA TYR A 461 -13.39 -4.68 16.29
C TYR A 461 -12.46 -4.10 15.21
N LYS A 462 -12.80 -4.35 13.92
CA LYS A 462 -11.99 -3.96 12.74
C LYS A 462 -10.53 -4.44 12.82
N ASN A 463 -10.33 -5.65 13.34
CA ASN A 463 -9.00 -6.26 13.51
C ASN A 463 -8.05 -5.46 14.44
N CYS A 464 -8.57 -4.65 15.38
CA CYS A 464 -7.72 -3.95 16.31
C CYS A 464 -6.88 -4.92 17.16
N ASN A 465 -5.73 -4.47 17.60
CA ASN A 465 -4.84 -5.22 18.49
C ASN A 465 -5.44 -5.33 19.90
N MET A 466 -4.93 -6.27 20.67
CA MET A 466 -5.25 -6.39 22.09
C MET A 466 -4.82 -5.16 22.87
N THR A 467 -5.59 -4.82 23.91
CA THR A 467 -5.12 -3.95 24.99
C THR A 467 -4.24 -4.74 25.95
N GLU A 468 -3.47 -4.08 26.81
CA GLU A 468 -2.64 -4.74 27.85
C GLU A 468 -3.48 -5.67 28.74
N GLU A 469 -4.68 -5.27 29.11
CA GLU A 469 -5.61 -6.06 29.91
C GLU A 469 -5.98 -7.37 29.20
N ILE A 470 -6.32 -7.29 27.90
CA ILE A 470 -6.68 -8.47 27.09
C ILE A 470 -5.45 -9.35 26.88
N GLU A 471 -4.29 -8.78 26.66
CA GLU A 471 -3.05 -9.53 26.49
C GLU A 471 -2.70 -10.36 27.76
N MET A 472 -2.82 -9.75 28.93
CA MET A 472 -2.63 -10.45 30.22
C MET A 472 -3.64 -11.60 30.35
N PHE A 473 -4.91 -11.34 30.10
CA PHE A 473 -5.96 -12.37 30.15
C PHE A 473 -5.67 -13.54 29.17
N VAL A 474 -5.35 -13.23 27.91
CA VAL A 474 -5.05 -14.23 26.88
C VAL A 474 -3.83 -15.08 27.26
N ASN A 475 -2.77 -14.48 27.79
CA ASN A 475 -1.56 -15.18 28.20
C ASN A 475 -1.85 -16.21 29.32
N GLU A 476 -2.73 -15.88 30.26
CA GLU A 476 -3.15 -16.80 31.31
C GLU A 476 -4.10 -17.85 30.77
N PHE A 477 -5.08 -17.47 29.96
CA PHE A 477 -6.00 -18.39 29.30
C PHE A 477 -5.25 -19.47 28.49
N VAL A 478 -4.26 -19.08 27.71
CA VAL A 478 -3.46 -20.02 26.90
C VAL A 478 -2.76 -21.05 27.79
N LYS A 479 -2.22 -20.65 28.94
CA LYS A 479 -1.58 -21.57 29.89
C LYS A 479 -2.58 -22.61 30.44
N ASP A 480 -3.77 -22.14 30.78
CA ASP A 480 -4.80 -23.04 31.33
C ASP A 480 -5.40 -23.93 30.24
N PHE A 481 -5.64 -23.41 29.06
CA PHE A 481 -6.09 -24.21 27.93
C PHE A 481 -5.09 -25.33 27.54
N LYS A 482 -3.80 -25.05 27.56
CA LYS A 482 -2.76 -26.11 27.34
C LYS A 482 -2.82 -27.22 28.37
N LYS A 483 -3.14 -26.93 29.63
CA LYS A 483 -3.33 -27.95 30.66
C LYS A 483 -4.54 -28.82 30.35
N ILE A 484 -5.68 -28.17 30.02
CA ILE A 484 -6.92 -28.86 29.60
C ILE A 484 -6.66 -29.76 28.39
N LEU A 485 -5.97 -29.26 27.38
CA LEU A 485 -5.67 -29.99 26.15
C LEU A 485 -4.78 -31.21 26.42
N LYS A 486 -3.79 -31.09 27.32
CA LYS A 486 -2.91 -32.20 27.73
C LYS A 486 -3.68 -33.28 28.48
N SER A 487 -4.56 -32.93 29.41
CA SER A 487 -5.39 -33.88 30.14
C SER A 487 -6.30 -34.65 29.19
N ARG A 488 -6.98 -33.93 28.29
CA ARG A 488 -7.85 -34.55 27.28
C ARG A 488 -7.13 -35.50 26.33
N ASN A 489 -5.92 -35.16 25.89
CA ASN A 489 -5.12 -36.02 25.02
C ASN A 489 -4.65 -37.30 25.77
N LYS A 490 -4.39 -37.23 27.07
CA LYS A 490 -4.11 -38.40 27.89
C LYS A 490 -5.31 -39.36 28.02
N GLU A 491 -6.50 -38.79 28.24
CA GLU A 491 -7.74 -39.57 28.32
C GLU A 491 -8.07 -40.26 27.00
N ARG A 492 -7.87 -39.57 25.86
CA ARG A 492 -8.06 -40.15 24.52
C ARG A 492 -7.03 -41.25 24.17
N SER A 493 -5.84 -41.20 24.74
CA SER A 493 -4.81 -42.22 24.53
C SER A 493 -4.97 -43.43 25.47
N ALA A 494 -5.81 -43.31 26.49
CA ALA A 494 -6.11 -44.34 27.46
C ALA A 494 -7.44 -45.06 27.19
N ALA A 495 -8.29 -44.54 26.31
CA ALA A 495 -9.51 -45.14 25.79
C ALA A 495 -9.29 -45.81 24.43
#